data_abfa7c0845e159d27ebae21702c90f8e
#
_entry.id   abfa7c0845e159d27ebae21702c90f8e
#
_cell.length_a   1.000
_cell.length_b   1.000
_cell.length_c   1.000
_cell.angle_alpha   90.00
_cell.angle_beta   90.00
_cell.angle_gamma   90.00
#
_symmetry.space_group_name_H-M   'P 1'
#
loop_
_entity.id
_entity.type
_entity.pdbx_description
1 polymer ?
#
loop_
_entity_poly.entity_id
_entity_poly.type
_entity_poly.pdbx_seq_one_letter_code
_entity_poly.pdbx_strand_id
1 'polypeptide(L)'
;YKRQDFDPLSGEIVDGYIQGRGALDMKGLGIAHLANFLKLHRSNKSLNRDIIYIAAADEESGGKYGMGWLVENRPEAFKGAALLLNEGGSGFKSKDGIVFSIEVTQKIPVWLRLNSVDQPGHGSSPRTTSSVSRIVEALNIIWNSPFEPRIIPEVNRVFSDRSEGLEEPFKSKYKDIKNMISDP
;
A
#
# COMPACT_ATOMS: atom_id res chain seq x y z
N TYR A 1 15.74 3.95 10.14
CA TYR A 1 14.82 3.95 11.29
C TYR A 1 14.74 5.37 11.83
N LYS A 2 13.56 6.00 11.77
CA LYS A 2 13.35 7.29 12.44
C LYS A 2 13.42 7.06 13.95
N ARG A 3 14.20 7.88 14.64
CA ARG A 3 14.25 7.90 16.10
C ARG A 3 12.85 8.32 16.60
N GLN A 4 12.27 7.51 17.47
CA GLN A 4 11.00 7.82 18.14
C GLN A 4 11.32 8.36 19.53
N ASP A 5 10.54 9.35 19.97
CA ASP A 5 10.71 9.98 21.28
C ASP A 5 10.00 9.20 22.40
N PHE A 6 9.48 8.01 22.12
CA PHE A 6 8.80 7.12 23.06
C PHE A 6 9.21 5.66 22.82
N ASP A 7 9.01 4.81 23.80
CA ASP A 7 9.21 3.36 23.67
C ASP A 7 8.19 2.78 22.68
N PRO A 8 8.65 2.24 21.55
CA PRO A 8 7.77 1.70 20.50
C PRO A 8 6.96 0.46 20.94
N LEU A 9 7.27 -0.13 22.08
CA LEU A 9 6.59 -1.32 22.61
C LEU A 9 5.73 -1.01 23.84
N SER A 10 5.68 0.23 24.31
CA SER A 10 4.93 0.61 25.53
C SER A 10 3.42 0.46 25.38
N GLY A 11 2.86 0.89 24.25
CA GLY A 11 1.42 0.96 24.07
C GLY A 11 0.74 1.99 24.97
N GLU A 12 1.49 2.97 25.49
CA GLU A 12 0.97 4.01 26.38
C GLU A 12 -0.04 4.91 25.67
N ILE A 13 -1.00 5.41 26.46
CA ILE A 13 -1.94 6.42 25.99
C ILE A 13 -1.50 7.78 26.52
N VAL A 14 -1.07 8.65 25.61
CA VAL A 14 -0.63 10.01 25.92
C VAL A 14 -1.49 10.98 25.11
N ASP A 15 -2.11 11.93 25.76
CA ASP A 15 -2.99 12.94 25.15
C ASP A 15 -4.08 12.35 24.23
N GLY A 16 -4.59 11.16 24.56
CA GLY A 16 -5.61 10.46 23.78
C GLY A 16 -5.09 9.67 22.58
N TYR A 17 -3.77 9.58 22.40
CA TYR A 17 -3.12 8.81 21.36
C TYR A 17 -2.41 7.57 21.92
N ILE A 18 -2.56 6.45 21.25
CA ILE A 18 -1.80 5.23 21.56
C ILE A 18 -0.41 5.34 20.91
N GLN A 19 0.63 5.37 21.74
CA GLN A 19 2.01 5.38 21.28
C GLN A 19 2.53 3.95 21.17
N GLY A 20 2.95 3.56 19.97
CA GLY A 20 3.47 2.20 19.77
C GLY A 20 3.75 1.85 18.32
N ARG A 21 4.57 0.84 18.13
CA ARG A 21 4.84 0.25 16.83
C ARG A 21 3.55 -0.39 16.27
N GLY A 22 3.14 0.00 15.05
CA GLY A 22 1.92 -0.48 14.43
C GLY A 22 0.63 0.14 15.02
N ALA A 23 0.71 1.17 15.89
CA ALA A 23 -0.47 1.83 16.41
C ALA A 23 -1.26 2.54 15.30
N LEU A 24 -0.55 3.14 14.32
CA LEU A 24 -1.13 3.74 13.12
C LEU A 24 -1.29 2.69 12.00
N ASP A 25 -0.24 1.96 11.71
CA ASP A 25 -0.10 1.04 10.59
C ASP A 25 0.24 -0.37 11.12
N MET A 26 -0.76 -1.28 11.25
CA MET A 26 -2.21 -1.00 11.28
C MET A 26 -2.92 -1.91 12.31
N LYS A 27 -2.37 -2.01 13.53
CA LYS A 27 -2.98 -2.82 14.60
C LYS A 27 -4.41 -2.37 14.93
N GLY A 28 -4.73 -1.07 14.74
CA GLY A 28 -6.07 -0.53 14.96
C GLY A 28 -7.13 -1.25 14.11
N LEU A 29 -6.89 -1.39 12.82
CA LEU A 29 -7.79 -2.10 11.91
C LEU A 29 -7.82 -3.61 12.24
N GLY A 30 -6.66 -4.21 12.53
CA GLY A 30 -6.58 -5.62 12.94
C GLY A 30 -7.43 -5.92 14.18
N ILE A 31 -7.40 -5.05 15.19
CA ILE A 31 -8.25 -5.19 16.39
C ILE A 31 -9.72 -4.96 16.07
N ALA A 32 -10.07 -4.03 15.18
CA ALA A 32 -11.44 -3.83 14.75
C ALA A 32 -12.00 -5.07 14.03
N HIS A 33 -11.21 -5.71 13.17
CA HIS A 33 -11.56 -6.99 12.53
C HIS A 33 -11.76 -8.11 13.56
N LEU A 34 -10.82 -8.25 14.51
CA LEU A 34 -10.93 -9.23 15.59
C LEU A 34 -12.18 -9.02 16.45
N ALA A 35 -12.47 -7.77 16.82
CA ALA A 35 -13.65 -7.44 17.61
C ALA A 35 -14.95 -7.81 16.87
N ASN A 36 -15.03 -7.52 15.57
CA ASN A 36 -16.16 -7.91 14.74
C ASN A 36 -16.28 -9.44 14.60
N PHE A 37 -15.16 -10.14 14.40
CA PHE A 37 -15.12 -11.60 14.37
C PHE A 37 -15.68 -12.21 15.67
N LEU A 38 -15.20 -11.73 16.84
CA LEU A 38 -15.69 -12.18 18.13
C LEU A 38 -17.16 -11.83 18.38
N LYS A 39 -17.62 -10.65 17.94
CA LYS A 39 -19.02 -10.24 18.03
C LYS A 39 -19.93 -11.17 17.20
N LEU A 40 -19.53 -11.52 16.00
CA LEU A 40 -20.27 -12.47 15.15
C LEU A 40 -20.31 -13.85 15.79
N HIS A 41 -19.19 -14.37 16.28
CA HIS A 41 -19.11 -15.64 16.98
C HIS A 41 -20.05 -15.68 18.19
N ARG A 42 -20.02 -14.65 19.05
CA ARG A 42 -20.85 -14.54 20.25
C ARG A 42 -22.34 -14.31 19.97
N SER A 43 -22.68 -13.85 18.78
CA SER A 43 -24.08 -13.56 18.42
C SER A 43 -24.94 -14.82 18.18
N ASN A 44 -24.33 -15.99 18.11
CA ASN A 44 -24.98 -17.27 17.75
C ASN A 44 -25.82 -17.21 16.46
N LYS A 45 -25.57 -16.24 15.59
CA LYS A 45 -26.26 -16.12 14.29
C LYS A 45 -25.69 -17.17 13.33
N SER A 46 -26.58 -17.84 12.62
CA SER A 46 -26.16 -18.69 11.50
C SER A 46 -25.58 -17.81 10.39
N LEU A 47 -24.39 -18.14 9.96
CA LEU A 47 -23.71 -17.48 8.84
C LEU A 47 -23.80 -18.39 7.60
N ASN A 48 -23.96 -17.78 6.44
CA ASN A 48 -23.98 -18.52 5.16
C ASN A 48 -22.58 -18.95 4.69
N ARG A 49 -21.53 -18.50 5.35
CA ARG A 49 -20.13 -18.78 5.05
C ARG A 49 -19.30 -18.80 6.32
N ASP A 50 -18.22 -19.53 6.30
CA ASP A 50 -17.22 -19.48 7.33
C ASP A 50 -16.45 -18.16 7.25
N ILE A 51 -15.98 -17.69 8.40
CA ILE A 51 -15.12 -16.52 8.52
C ILE A 51 -13.78 -16.98 9.08
N ILE A 52 -12.72 -16.65 8.41
CA ILE A 52 -11.36 -16.92 8.82
C ILE A 52 -10.71 -15.59 9.19
N TYR A 53 -10.24 -15.48 10.43
CA TYR A 53 -9.43 -14.34 10.87
C TYR A 53 -7.96 -14.72 10.87
N ILE A 54 -7.12 -13.92 10.25
CA ILE A 54 -5.68 -14.15 10.18
C ILE A 54 -4.97 -12.87 10.62
N ALA A 55 -4.07 -13.02 11.59
CA ALA A 55 -3.11 -11.98 11.97
C ALA A 55 -1.71 -12.46 11.55
N ALA A 56 -1.28 -12.03 10.40
CA ALA A 56 0.01 -12.38 9.84
C ALA A 56 1.11 -11.41 10.30
N ALA A 57 2.33 -11.91 10.40
CA ALA A 57 3.53 -11.12 10.62
C ALA A 57 4.20 -10.74 9.30
N ASP A 58 5.22 -9.87 9.37
CA ASP A 58 6.18 -9.63 8.29
C ASP A 58 5.61 -8.91 7.06
N GLU A 59 4.46 -8.25 7.17
CA GLU A 59 3.83 -7.55 6.05
C GLU A 59 4.77 -6.48 5.48
N GLU A 60 5.31 -5.61 6.33
CA GLU A 60 6.19 -4.49 6.01
C GLU A 60 7.54 -4.89 5.36
N SER A 61 7.86 -6.17 5.45
CA SER A 61 9.10 -6.75 4.87
C SER A 61 8.82 -7.66 3.68
N GLY A 62 7.58 -7.65 3.16
CA GLY A 62 7.15 -8.42 1.99
C GLY A 62 6.45 -9.74 2.31
N GLY A 63 6.12 -10.01 3.58
CA GLY A 63 5.22 -11.08 4.01
C GLY A 63 5.74 -12.50 3.84
N LYS A 64 7.05 -12.70 3.58
CA LYS A 64 7.63 -14.02 3.32
C LYS A 64 7.40 -15.01 4.48
N TYR A 65 7.54 -14.55 5.72
CA TYR A 65 7.39 -15.36 6.93
C TYR A 65 5.97 -15.31 7.51
N GLY A 66 5.11 -14.46 6.98
CA GLY A 66 3.69 -14.33 7.33
C GLY A 66 2.80 -14.99 6.29
N MET A 67 2.10 -14.17 5.49
CA MET A 67 1.15 -14.67 4.48
C MET A 67 1.81 -15.54 3.41
N GLY A 68 3.03 -15.23 2.97
CA GLY A 68 3.75 -16.07 2.02
C GLY A 68 3.93 -17.49 2.55
N TRP A 69 4.41 -17.61 3.78
CA TRP A 69 4.55 -18.93 4.43
C TRP A 69 3.21 -19.67 4.56
N LEU A 70 2.15 -18.97 4.96
CA LEU A 70 0.82 -19.55 5.11
C LEU A 70 0.30 -20.12 3.78
N VAL A 71 0.42 -19.33 2.71
CA VAL A 71 -0.04 -19.76 1.37
C VAL A 71 0.73 -20.99 0.87
N GLU A 72 2.04 -21.05 1.12
CA GLU A 72 2.88 -22.16 0.70
C GLU A 72 2.68 -23.43 1.54
N ASN A 73 2.49 -23.28 2.86
CA ASN A 73 2.53 -24.41 3.79
C ASN A 73 1.16 -24.83 4.34
N ARG A 74 0.15 -23.97 4.22
CA ARG A 74 -1.22 -24.20 4.72
C ARG A 74 -2.29 -23.76 3.71
N PRO A 75 -2.17 -24.14 2.42
CA PRO A 75 -3.11 -23.73 1.36
C PRO A 75 -4.54 -24.20 1.64
N GLU A 76 -4.70 -25.29 2.39
CA GLU A 76 -6.01 -25.81 2.78
C GLU A 76 -6.83 -24.82 3.63
N ALA A 77 -6.16 -23.94 4.38
CA ALA A 77 -6.82 -22.92 5.19
C ALA A 77 -7.59 -21.88 4.35
N PHE A 78 -7.22 -21.73 3.09
CA PHE A 78 -7.82 -20.75 2.16
C PHE A 78 -8.77 -21.39 1.15
N LYS A 79 -8.92 -22.71 1.19
CA LYS A 79 -9.73 -23.44 0.21
C LYS A 79 -11.19 -22.98 0.28
N GLY A 80 -11.71 -22.49 -0.83
CA GLY A 80 -13.10 -22.03 -0.94
C GLY A 80 -13.33 -20.59 -0.43
N ALA A 81 -12.29 -19.89 0.01
CA ALA A 81 -12.41 -18.46 0.32
C ALA A 81 -12.77 -17.68 -0.96
N ALA A 82 -13.89 -16.95 -0.91
CA ALA A 82 -14.41 -16.19 -2.05
C ALA A 82 -14.20 -14.68 -1.89
N LEU A 83 -13.89 -14.21 -0.70
CA LEU A 83 -13.69 -12.81 -0.38
C LEU A 83 -12.54 -12.68 0.62
N LEU A 84 -11.67 -11.72 0.37
CA LEU A 84 -10.62 -11.30 1.28
C LEU A 84 -10.85 -9.84 1.65
N LEU A 85 -10.88 -9.54 2.95
CA LEU A 85 -10.83 -8.19 3.48
C LEU A 85 -9.45 -7.99 4.10
N ASN A 86 -8.74 -7.00 3.62
CA ASN A 86 -7.39 -6.71 4.07
C ASN A 86 -7.24 -5.23 4.40
N GLU A 87 -6.03 -4.82 4.71
CA GLU A 87 -5.64 -3.44 4.86
C GLU A 87 -5.89 -2.64 3.58
N GLY A 88 -6.27 -1.37 3.76
CA GLY A 88 -6.49 -0.42 2.68
C GLY A 88 -7.71 0.46 2.92
N GLY A 89 -7.87 1.42 2.02
CA GLY A 89 -8.95 2.38 2.10
C GLY A 89 -8.72 3.48 3.16
N SER A 90 -9.70 4.34 3.30
CA SER A 90 -9.67 5.44 4.27
C SER A 90 -11.08 5.89 4.64
N GLY A 91 -11.21 6.46 5.84
CA GLY A 91 -12.42 7.15 6.26
C GLY A 91 -12.16 8.65 6.42
N PHE A 92 -13.06 9.48 5.90
CA PHE A 92 -12.97 10.93 6.05
C PHE A 92 -14.34 11.57 6.25
N LYS A 93 -14.34 12.72 6.93
CA LYS A 93 -15.57 13.52 7.09
C LYS A 93 -15.86 14.28 5.80
N SER A 94 -17.10 14.22 5.35
CA SER A 94 -17.66 15.09 4.33
C SER A 94 -18.79 15.93 4.92
N LYS A 95 -19.33 16.87 4.14
CA LYS A 95 -20.50 17.68 4.56
C LYS A 95 -21.75 16.82 4.81
N ASP A 96 -21.85 15.67 4.15
CA ASP A 96 -23.01 14.77 4.21
C ASP A 96 -22.79 13.58 5.17
N GLY A 97 -21.67 13.57 5.92
CA GLY A 97 -21.38 12.52 6.88
C GLY A 97 -19.98 11.93 6.75
N ILE A 98 -19.81 10.66 7.13
CA ILE A 98 -18.54 9.94 7.02
C ILE A 98 -18.56 9.11 5.73
N VAL A 99 -17.53 9.29 4.91
CA VAL A 99 -17.31 8.51 3.69
C VAL A 99 -16.17 7.54 3.91
N PHE A 100 -16.39 6.27 3.59
CA PHE A 100 -15.36 5.23 3.57
C PHE A 100 -14.98 4.90 2.13
N SER A 101 -13.70 4.96 1.84
CA SER A 101 -13.13 4.47 0.58
C SER A 101 -12.76 3.00 0.73
N ILE A 102 -13.15 2.18 -0.24
CA ILE A 102 -12.77 0.77 -0.31
C ILE A 102 -11.81 0.63 -1.49
N GLU A 103 -10.60 0.16 -1.22
CA GLU A 103 -9.63 -0.15 -2.27
C GLU A 103 -9.99 -1.47 -2.94
N VAL A 104 -10.13 -1.43 -4.26
CA VAL A 104 -10.48 -2.61 -5.07
C VAL A 104 -9.34 -3.04 -6.00
N THR A 105 -8.26 -2.27 -6.02
CA THR A 105 -7.06 -2.54 -6.80
C THR A 105 -5.87 -1.82 -6.21
N GLN A 106 -4.69 -2.38 -6.38
CA GLN A 106 -3.42 -1.82 -5.92
C GLN A 106 -2.38 -1.88 -7.04
N LYS A 107 -1.41 -0.97 -6.98
CA LYS A 107 -0.19 -1.05 -7.79
C LYS A 107 0.77 -2.03 -7.14
N ILE A 108 1.43 -2.83 -7.95
CA ILE A 108 2.47 -3.74 -7.48
C ILE A 108 3.81 -3.03 -7.65
N PRO A 109 4.62 -2.88 -6.57
CA PRO A 109 5.96 -2.33 -6.68
C PRO A 109 6.87 -3.29 -7.46
N VAL A 110 7.62 -2.75 -8.40
CA VAL A 110 8.63 -3.50 -9.15
C VAL A 110 10.01 -3.04 -8.69
N TRP A 111 10.62 -3.81 -7.80
CA TRP A 111 11.96 -3.53 -7.30
C TRP A 111 13.00 -3.98 -8.30
N LEU A 112 13.85 -3.06 -8.74
CA LEU A 112 14.92 -3.32 -9.69
C LEU A 112 16.28 -3.13 -9.03
N ARG A 113 17.21 -4.03 -9.34
CA ARG A 113 18.61 -3.90 -8.95
C ARG A 113 19.46 -3.80 -10.20
N LEU A 114 20.13 -2.67 -10.39
CA LEU A 114 21.08 -2.48 -11.47
C LEU A 114 22.47 -2.85 -10.98
N ASN A 115 23.13 -3.77 -11.68
CA ASN A 115 24.50 -4.16 -11.40
C ASN A 115 25.37 -3.89 -12.63
N SER A 116 26.49 -3.22 -12.46
CA SER A 116 27.47 -3.03 -13.50
C SER A 116 28.85 -3.39 -12.98
N VAL A 117 29.53 -4.24 -13.70
CA VAL A 117 30.88 -4.71 -13.36
C VAL A 117 31.84 -4.29 -14.47
N ASP A 118 33.07 -3.91 -14.09
CA ASP A 118 34.09 -3.52 -15.03
C ASP A 118 35.45 -4.00 -14.56
N GLN A 119 36.42 -4.04 -15.49
CA GLN A 119 37.80 -4.29 -15.17
C GLN A 119 38.40 -3.12 -14.36
N PRO A 120 39.24 -3.37 -13.37
CA PRO A 120 39.94 -2.31 -12.66
C PRO A 120 40.82 -1.52 -13.63
N GLY A 121 41.00 -0.24 -13.34
CA GLY A 121 41.83 0.65 -14.14
C GLY A 121 42.55 1.67 -13.27
N HIS A 122 43.58 2.29 -13.80
CA HIS A 122 44.32 3.33 -13.12
C HIS A 122 43.68 4.70 -13.33
N GLY A 123 43.50 5.49 -12.28
CA GLY A 123 42.81 6.79 -12.34
C GLY A 123 43.46 7.80 -13.30
N SER A 124 44.78 7.70 -13.55
CA SER A 124 45.51 8.56 -14.51
C SER A 124 45.31 8.13 -15.98
N SER A 125 44.67 6.98 -16.23
CA SER A 125 44.37 6.46 -17.57
C SER A 125 42.88 6.24 -17.70
N PRO A 126 42.07 7.32 -17.75
CA PRO A 126 40.61 7.22 -17.77
C PRO A 126 40.11 6.56 -19.04
N ARG A 127 39.13 5.67 -18.88
CA ARG A 127 38.44 5.03 -20.00
C ARG A 127 37.16 5.82 -20.36
N THR A 128 36.74 5.71 -21.60
CA THR A 128 35.52 6.37 -22.07
C THR A 128 34.26 5.85 -21.38
N THR A 129 34.30 4.61 -20.89
CA THR A 129 33.20 3.98 -20.16
C THR A 129 33.69 3.27 -18.92
N SER A 130 32.91 3.27 -17.88
CA SER A 130 33.16 2.58 -16.61
C SER A 130 31.88 1.97 -16.07
N SER A 131 31.98 1.13 -15.03
CA SER A 131 30.79 0.61 -14.33
C SER A 131 29.89 1.74 -13.84
N VAL A 132 30.48 2.82 -13.37
CA VAL A 132 29.75 3.99 -12.87
C VAL A 132 29.02 4.71 -14.01
N SER A 133 29.71 5.02 -15.13
CA SER A 133 29.07 5.71 -16.27
C SER A 133 27.90 4.90 -16.84
N ARG A 134 28.02 3.56 -16.91
CA ARG A 134 26.92 2.69 -17.37
C ARG A 134 25.70 2.73 -16.43
N ILE A 135 25.91 2.77 -15.10
CA ILE A 135 24.81 2.91 -14.15
C ILE A 135 24.13 4.26 -14.32
N VAL A 136 24.90 5.34 -14.45
CA VAL A 136 24.35 6.69 -14.66
C VAL A 136 23.55 6.75 -15.95
N GLU A 137 24.05 6.19 -17.03
CA GLU A 137 23.33 6.14 -18.32
C GLU A 137 22.04 5.31 -18.22
N ALA A 138 22.07 4.14 -17.59
CA ALA A 138 20.91 3.31 -17.36
C ALA A 138 19.85 4.03 -16.54
N LEU A 139 20.24 4.72 -15.47
CA LEU A 139 19.34 5.52 -14.66
C LEU A 139 18.73 6.68 -15.45
N ASN A 140 19.52 7.35 -16.29
CA ASN A 140 19.05 8.42 -17.15
C ASN A 140 18.01 7.91 -18.18
N ILE A 141 18.25 6.73 -18.77
CA ILE A 141 17.29 6.10 -19.68
C ILE A 141 15.98 5.79 -18.95
N ILE A 142 16.05 5.17 -17.76
CA ILE A 142 14.85 4.84 -16.96
C ILE A 142 14.08 6.11 -16.62
N TRP A 143 14.77 7.17 -16.17
CA TRP A 143 14.17 8.44 -15.80
C TRP A 143 13.44 9.11 -16.96
N ASN A 144 14.01 9.05 -18.16
CA ASN A 144 13.45 9.67 -19.37
C ASN A 144 12.52 8.74 -20.17
N SER A 145 12.18 7.58 -19.62
CA SER A 145 11.25 6.64 -20.25
C SER A 145 10.00 6.47 -19.38
N PRO A 146 9.15 7.49 -19.25
CA PRO A 146 7.95 7.41 -18.44
C PRO A 146 6.99 6.35 -19.00
N PHE A 147 6.35 5.62 -18.10
CA PHE A 147 5.29 4.68 -18.48
C PHE A 147 4.02 5.43 -18.84
N GLU A 148 3.35 4.98 -19.89
CA GLU A 148 2.00 5.43 -20.22
C GLU A 148 1.04 5.07 -19.07
N PRO A 149 0.38 6.05 -18.44
CA PRO A 149 -0.54 5.78 -17.35
C PRO A 149 -1.76 5.00 -17.84
N ARG A 150 -2.04 3.87 -17.22
CA ARG A 150 -3.27 3.13 -17.47
C ARG A 150 -4.31 3.49 -16.40
N ILE A 151 -5.38 4.14 -16.85
CA ILE A 151 -6.50 4.50 -15.99
C ILE A 151 -7.58 3.41 -16.13
N ILE A 152 -7.94 2.79 -15.02
CA ILE A 152 -9.06 1.86 -14.98
C ILE A 152 -10.37 2.62 -14.69
N PRO A 153 -11.52 2.13 -15.18
CA PRO A 153 -12.80 2.82 -15.05
C PRO A 153 -13.18 3.14 -13.60
N GLU A 154 -12.88 2.23 -12.67
CA GLU A 154 -13.18 2.37 -11.25
C GLU A 154 -12.45 3.56 -10.63
N VAL A 155 -11.18 3.74 -10.97
CA VAL A 155 -10.38 4.89 -10.50
C VAL A 155 -10.91 6.19 -11.08
N ASN A 156 -11.20 6.22 -12.39
CA ASN A 156 -11.76 7.41 -13.02
C ASN A 156 -13.10 7.81 -12.37
N ARG A 157 -13.96 6.84 -12.07
CA ARG A 157 -15.25 7.06 -11.40
C ARG A 157 -15.07 7.69 -10.03
N VAL A 158 -14.18 7.16 -9.18
CA VAL A 158 -13.91 7.71 -7.84
C VAL A 158 -13.47 9.17 -7.92
N PHE A 159 -12.61 9.52 -8.86
CA PHE A 159 -12.17 10.90 -9.04
C PHE A 159 -13.30 11.79 -9.57
N SER A 160 -14.06 11.32 -10.54
CA SER A 160 -15.24 12.03 -11.08
C SER A 160 -16.27 12.32 -9.98
N ASP A 161 -16.63 11.32 -9.18
CA ASP A 161 -17.59 11.47 -8.09
C ASP A 161 -17.10 12.48 -7.04
N ARG A 162 -15.82 12.46 -6.71
CA ARG A 162 -15.21 13.43 -5.80
C ARG A 162 -15.18 14.86 -6.35
N SER A 163 -15.14 15.02 -7.66
CA SER A 163 -15.09 16.33 -8.31
C SER A 163 -16.33 17.20 -8.03
N GLU A 164 -17.48 16.58 -7.78
CA GLU A 164 -18.71 17.29 -7.53
C GLU A 164 -18.68 18.18 -6.28
N GLY A 165 -17.84 17.84 -5.29
CA GLY A 165 -17.63 18.63 -4.08
C GLY A 165 -16.50 19.66 -4.14
N LEU A 166 -15.83 19.79 -5.29
CA LEU A 166 -14.67 20.68 -5.45
C LEU A 166 -15.02 21.94 -6.20
N GLU A 167 -14.23 23.00 -5.95
CA GLU A 167 -14.24 24.25 -6.72
C GLU A 167 -13.25 24.19 -7.89
N GLU A 168 -13.44 25.07 -8.88
CA GLU A 168 -12.49 25.21 -9.97
C GLU A 168 -11.13 25.76 -9.47
N PRO A 169 -9.99 25.35 -10.04
CA PRO A 169 -9.85 24.47 -11.21
C PRO A 169 -9.87 22.96 -10.88
N PHE A 170 -9.92 22.58 -9.61
CA PHE A 170 -9.83 21.18 -9.18
C PHE A 170 -11.02 20.35 -9.64
N LYS A 171 -12.21 20.95 -9.71
CA LYS A 171 -13.42 20.29 -10.19
C LYS A 171 -13.23 19.74 -11.61
N SER A 172 -12.78 20.58 -12.53
CA SER A 172 -12.53 20.18 -13.92
C SER A 172 -11.38 19.16 -14.03
N LYS A 173 -10.32 19.32 -13.25
CA LYS A 173 -9.18 18.38 -13.23
C LYS A 173 -9.59 17.00 -12.74
N TYR A 174 -10.37 16.91 -11.68
CA TYR A 174 -10.80 15.63 -11.08
C TYR A 174 -11.92 14.94 -11.88
N LYS A 175 -12.72 15.69 -12.63
CA LYS A 175 -13.82 15.15 -13.43
C LYS A 175 -13.33 14.15 -14.49
N ASP A 176 -12.14 14.38 -15.05
CA ASP A 176 -11.44 13.42 -15.88
C ASP A 176 -9.96 13.35 -15.44
N ILE A 177 -9.59 12.24 -14.80
CA ILE A 177 -8.25 12.03 -14.27
C ILE A 177 -7.15 12.11 -15.36
N LYS A 178 -7.49 11.92 -16.63
CA LYS A 178 -6.56 12.13 -17.75
C LYS A 178 -6.02 13.55 -17.77
N ASN A 179 -6.88 14.53 -17.46
CA ASN A 179 -6.48 15.93 -17.40
C ASN A 179 -5.47 16.20 -16.27
N MET A 180 -5.58 15.47 -15.15
CA MET A 180 -4.60 15.59 -14.07
C MET A 180 -3.23 15.01 -14.43
N ILE A 181 -3.22 13.91 -15.17
CA ILE A 181 -1.97 13.22 -15.53
C ILE A 181 -1.22 13.99 -16.62
N SER A 182 -1.93 14.71 -17.47
CA SER A 182 -1.37 15.51 -18.55
C SER A 182 -0.87 16.90 -18.12
N ASP A 183 -1.18 17.30 -16.89
CA ASP A 183 -0.82 18.61 -16.32
C ASP A 183 0.05 18.36 -15.06
N PRO A 184 1.39 18.33 -15.21
CA PRO A 184 2.35 18.01 -14.15
C PRO A 184 2.42 19.05 -13.02
#